data_7dc877ea860f732837cca83aa2e2f11f
#
_entry.id   7dc877ea860f732837cca83aa2e2f11f
#
_cell.length_a   1.000
_cell.length_b   1.000
_cell.length_c   1.000
_cell.angle_alpha   90.00
_cell.angle_beta   90.00
_cell.angle_gamma   90.00
#
_symmetry.space_group_name_H-M   'P 1'
#
loop_
_entity.id
_entity.type
_entity.pdbx_description
1 polymer ?
#
loop_
_entity_poly.entity_id
_entity_poly.type
_entity_poly.pdbx_seq_one_letter_code
_entity_poly.pdbx_strand_id
1 'polypeptide(L)'
;MAIPSENDPSSPQNRREQTFPVLNEEMAARLVKYGELEDVPAGTVLFRRGDRRTDSFFVVEGSIEVYDLDDDGAPRIVVVHGPNQFTGEVNQFSERQIMVSARAGVDSRLLRMNPTAFRKMITGEPDIGEIIMRAFILRRVGLMQSGQGGVILLGSSHAADTARLRSFLIRNAYPYRLFDTDADEEARRMVEGFGLQP
;
A
#
# COMPACT_ATOMS: atom_id res chain seq x y z
N MET A 1 -1.71 -16.62 14.55
CA MET A 1 -1.94 -15.24 15.01
C MET A 1 -3.40 -14.95 14.71
N ALA A 2 -4.22 -14.70 15.74
CA ALA A 2 -5.65 -14.47 15.55
C ALA A 2 -5.85 -13.23 14.65
N ILE A 3 -6.77 -13.31 13.69
CA ILE A 3 -7.22 -12.16 12.91
C ILE A 3 -7.91 -11.23 13.90
N PRO A 4 -7.48 -9.94 14.01
CA PRO A 4 -8.14 -9.00 14.90
C PRO A 4 -9.64 -8.96 14.56
N SER A 5 -10.51 -8.98 15.56
CA SER A 5 -11.94 -8.81 15.35
C SER A 5 -12.24 -7.41 14.78
N GLU A 6 -13.34 -7.23 14.06
CA GLU A 6 -13.78 -5.92 13.54
C GLU A 6 -13.84 -4.82 14.61
N ASN A 7 -13.96 -5.21 15.89
CA ASN A 7 -14.01 -4.31 17.05
C ASN A 7 -12.67 -4.13 17.77
N ASP A 8 -11.54 -4.63 17.21
CA ASP A 8 -10.22 -4.40 17.83
C ASP A 8 -9.80 -2.93 17.63
N PRO A 9 -9.60 -2.15 18.74
CA PRO A 9 -9.15 -0.75 18.63
C PRO A 9 -7.81 -0.59 17.94
N SER A 10 -7.01 -1.66 17.83
CA SER A 10 -5.73 -1.65 17.12
C SER A 10 -5.87 -1.94 15.63
N SER A 11 -7.05 -2.33 15.15
CA SER A 11 -7.30 -2.59 13.73
C SER A 11 -7.12 -1.32 12.89
N PRO A 12 -6.45 -1.39 11.73
CA PRO A 12 -6.34 -0.25 10.80
C PRO A 12 -7.69 0.33 10.38
N GLN A 13 -8.75 -0.50 10.31
CA GLN A 13 -10.09 -0.06 9.97
C GLN A 13 -10.66 0.89 11.04
N ASN A 14 -10.42 0.59 12.32
CA ASN A 14 -10.86 1.41 13.44
C ASN A 14 -9.95 2.64 13.68
N ARG A 15 -8.78 2.69 12.98
CA ARG A 15 -7.84 3.81 13.02
C ARG A 15 -7.77 4.54 11.68
N ARG A 16 -8.90 4.67 10.98
CA ARG A 16 -8.95 5.26 9.64
C ARG A 16 -8.29 6.64 9.57
N GLU A 17 -8.53 7.50 10.55
CA GLU A 17 -7.93 8.83 10.61
C GLU A 17 -6.41 8.80 10.77
N GLN A 18 -5.87 7.81 11.46
CA GLN A 18 -4.43 7.61 11.59
C GLN A 18 -3.82 6.93 10.35
N THR A 19 -4.60 6.12 9.65
CA THR A 19 -4.19 5.43 8.43
C THR A 19 -4.18 6.39 7.22
N PHE A 20 -5.16 7.29 7.19
CA PHE A 20 -5.35 8.28 6.10
C PHE A 20 -5.47 9.69 6.68
N PRO A 21 -4.42 10.17 7.39
CA PRO A 21 -4.47 11.47 8.04
C PRO A 21 -4.55 12.60 7.02
N VAL A 22 -5.22 13.68 7.43
CA VAL A 22 -5.21 14.96 6.75
C VAL A 22 -4.29 15.87 7.54
N LEU A 23 -3.22 16.36 6.92
CA LEU A 23 -2.33 17.32 7.56
C LEU A 23 -3.04 18.68 7.67
N ASN A 24 -2.75 19.44 8.72
CA ASN A 24 -3.28 20.81 8.81
C ASN A 24 -2.53 21.75 7.84
N GLU A 25 -3.07 22.94 7.62
CA GLU A 25 -2.54 23.91 6.65
C GLU A 25 -1.10 24.35 6.98
N GLU A 26 -0.75 24.48 8.27
CA GLU A 26 0.60 24.83 8.70
C GLU A 26 1.60 23.72 8.33
N MET A 27 1.26 22.47 8.60
CA MET A 27 2.07 21.31 8.21
C MET A 27 2.22 21.23 6.68
N ALA A 28 1.11 21.38 5.95
CA ALA A 28 1.11 21.36 4.49
C ALA A 28 2.04 22.44 3.89
N ALA A 29 1.97 23.66 4.41
CA ALA A 29 2.83 24.76 3.97
C ALA A 29 4.33 24.47 4.18
N ARG A 30 4.67 23.78 5.27
CA ARG A 30 6.06 23.40 5.59
C ARG A 30 6.62 22.34 4.63
N LEU A 31 5.76 21.55 3.97
CA LEU A 31 6.18 20.53 3.02
C LEU A 31 6.67 21.11 1.69
N VAL A 32 6.15 22.25 1.27
CA VAL A 32 6.40 22.83 -0.07
C VAL A 32 7.89 23.00 -0.38
N LYS A 33 8.71 23.32 0.63
CA LYS A 33 10.16 23.50 0.46
C LYS A 33 10.94 22.21 0.14
N TYR A 34 10.30 21.04 0.26
CA TYR A 34 10.94 19.73 0.04
C TYR A 34 10.64 19.09 -1.32
N GLY A 35 9.74 19.66 -2.10
CA GLY A 35 9.34 19.08 -3.37
C GLY A 35 9.08 20.10 -4.46
N GLU A 36 8.59 19.60 -5.58
CA GLU A 36 8.21 20.39 -6.74
C GLU A 36 6.69 20.36 -6.90
N LEU A 37 6.10 21.55 -7.11
CA LEU A 37 4.66 21.65 -7.41
C LEU A 37 4.45 21.39 -8.89
N GLU A 38 3.56 20.45 -9.19
CA GLU A 38 3.20 20.05 -10.54
C GLU A 38 1.68 20.10 -10.74
N ASP A 39 1.24 20.64 -11.88
CA ASP A 39 -0.14 20.52 -12.34
C ASP A 39 -0.27 19.23 -13.14
N VAL A 40 -1.12 18.33 -12.68
CA VAL A 40 -1.23 16.96 -13.19
C VAL A 40 -2.65 16.74 -13.71
N PRO A 41 -2.83 16.49 -15.02
CA PRO A 41 -4.15 16.23 -15.60
C PRO A 41 -4.78 14.94 -15.05
N ALA A 42 -6.12 14.92 -15.00
CA ALA A 42 -6.92 13.75 -14.63
C ALA A 42 -6.48 12.49 -15.39
N GLY A 43 -6.43 11.35 -14.71
CA GLY A 43 -6.03 10.06 -15.28
C GLY A 43 -4.53 9.85 -15.45
N THR A 44 -3.67 10.87 -15.22
CA THR A 44 -2.22 10.73 -15.30
C THR A 44 -1.74 9.73 -14.24
N VAL A 45 -1.05 8.67 -14.69
CA VAL A 45 -0.49 7.65 -13.80
C VAL A 45 0.77 8.18 -13.12
N LEU A 46 0.77 8.15 -11.80
CA LEU A 46 1.87 8.61 -10.95
C LEU A 46 2.87 7.48 -10.67
N PHE A 47 2.39 6.27 -10.43
CA PHE A 47 3.19 5.06 -10.29
C PHE A 47 2.34 3.82 -10.56
N ARG A 48 3.01 2.71 -10.84
CA ARG A 48 2.37 1.42 -11.14
C ARG A 48 2.75 0.35 -10.14
N ARG A 49 1.85 -0.59 -9.93
CA ARG A 49 2.15 -1.84 -9.22
C ARG A 49 3.38 -2.51 -9.85
N GLY A 50 4.31 -2.95 -9.01
CA GLY A 50 5.57 -3.58 -9.44
C GLY A 50 6.75 -2.62 -9.56
N ASP A 51 6.52 -1.31 -9.60
CA ASP A 51 7.61 -0.33 -9.55
C ASP A 51 8.42 -0.52 -8.25
N ARG A 52 9.73 -0.34 -8.32
CA ARG A 52 10.62 -0.49 -7.16
C ARG A 52 10.97 0.84 -6.50
N ARG A 53 10.85 1.92 -7.25
CA ARG A 53 11.12 3.28 -6.78
C ARG A 53 10.02 4.18 -7.28
N THR A 54 9.47 4.95 -6.39
CA THR A 54 8.51 6.01 -6.75
C THR A 54 8.76 7.24 -5.91
N ASP A 55 8.32 8.36 -6.44
CA ASP A 55 8.22 9.59 -5.70
C ASP A 55 7.02 9.55 -4.76
N SER A 56 7.05 10.37 -3.72
CA SER A 56 5.92 10.64 -2.84
C SER A 56 5.13 11.79 -3.39
N PHE A 57 3.83 11.71 -3.33
CA PHE A 57 2.94 12.78 -3.77
C PHE A 57 2.07 13.24 -2.61
N PHE A 58 2.05 14.55 -2.40
CA PHE A 58 1.14 15.21 -1.48
C PHE A 58 0.13 16.01 -2.30
N VAL A 59 -1.16 15.89 -1.96
CA VAL A 59 -2.24 16.56 -2.67
C VAL A 59 -2.39 17.97 -2.15
N VAL A 60 -2.14 18.96 -3.00
CA VAL A 60 -2.41 20.38 -2.70
C VAL A 60 -3.85 20.71 -3.10
N GLU A 61 -4.21 20.35 -4.33
CA GLU A 61 -5.57 20.47 -4.87
C GLU A 61 -5.92 19.24 -5.69
N GLY A 62 -7.21 18.92 -5.80
CA GLY A 62 -7.68 17.76 -6.55
C GLY A 62 -7.65 16.46 -5.77
N SER A 63 -7.27 15.36 -6.41
CA SER A 63 -7.24 14.03 -5.77
C SER A 63 -6.29 13.05 -6.44
N ILE A 64 -5.84 12.06 -5.65
CA ILE A 64 -5.11 10.89 -6.14
C ILE A 64 -5.94 9.65 -5.84
N GLU A 65 -6.22 8.86 -6.87
CA GLU A 65 -6.82 7.54 -6.76
C GLU A 65 -5.72 6.48 -6.67
N VAL A 66 -5.72 5.72 -5.58
CA VAL A 66 -4.93 4.51 -5.44
C VAL A 66 -5.80 3.33 -5.82
N TYR A 67 -5.34 2.50 -6.74
CA TYR A 67 -6.12 1.40 -7.29
C TYR A 67 -5.28 0.12 -7.45
N ASP A 68 -5.96 -1.00 -7.40
CA ASP A 68 -5.44 -2.30 -7.84
C ASP A 68 -6.26 -2.75 -9.06
N LEU A 69 -5.76 -3.75 -9.78
CA LEU A 69 -6.52 -4.37 -10.86
C LEU A 69 -7.28 -5.56 -10.29
N ASP A 70 -8.53 -5.69 -10.66
CA ASP A 70 -9.32 -6.90 -10.38
C ASP A 70 -8.92 -8.07 -11.31
N ASP A 71 -9.60 -9.19 -11.18
CA ASP A 71 -9.32 -10.40 -11.93
C ASP A 71 -9.53 -10.23 -13.44
N ASP A 72 -10.38 -9.27 -13.85
CA ASP A 72 -10.65 -8.91 -15.25
C ASP A 72 -9.70 -7.81 -15.77
N GLY A 73 -8.78 -7.34 -14.92
CA GLY A 73 -7.83 -6.28 -15.26
C GLY A 73 -8.42 -4.87 -15.19
N ALA A 74 -9.65 -4.71 -14.66
CA ALA A 74 -10.25 -3.40 -14.46
C ALA A 74 -9.75 -2.73 -13.17
N PRO A 75 -9.59 -1.39 -13.16
CA PRO A 75 -9.11 -0.68 -11.98
C PRO A 75 -10.18 -0.65 -10.87
N ARG A 76 -9.85 -1.24 -9.72
CA ARG A 76 -10.63 -1.16 -8.49
C ARG A 76 -10.00 -0.15 -7.54
N ILE A 77 -10.72 0.93 -7.23
CA ILE A 77 -10.24 1.97 -6.30
C ILE A 77 -10.15 1.40 -4.89
N VAL A 78 -8.95 1.51 -4.31
CA VAL A 78 -8.64 1.12 -2.93
C VAL A 78 -8.87 2.30 -1.98
N VAL A 79 -8.36 3.48 -2.35
CA VAL A 79 -8.50 4.70 -1.58
C VAL A 79 -8.35 5.93 -2.49
N VAL A 80 -9.03 7.01 -2.13
CA VAL A 80 -8.86 8.33 -2.75
C VAL A 80 -8.24 9.26 -1.71
N HIS A 81 -7.12 9.87 -2.06
CA HIS A 81 -6.49 10.93 -1.28
C HIS A 81 -6.94 12.29 -1.80
N GLY A 82 -7.51 13.10 -0.93
CA GLY A 82 -7.89 14.49 -1.20
C GLY A 82 -6.85 15.50 -0.71
N PRO A 83 -7.19 16.81 -0.71
CA PRO A 83 -6.28 17.86 -0.26
C PRO A 83 -5.72 17.62 1.14
N ASN A 84 -4.45 17.97 1.33
CA ASN A 84 -3.68 17.77 2.55
C ASN A 84 -3.46 16.30 2.94
N GLN A 85 -3.70 15.38 2.03
CA GLN A 85 -3.34 13.97 2.16
C GLN A 85 -2.16 13.60 1.25
N PHE A 86 -1.61 12.42 1.44
CA PHE A 86 -0.40 11.98 0.74
C PHE A 86 -0.45 10.50 0.38
N THR A 87 0.27 10.16 -0.70
CA THR A 87 0.50 8.77 -1.11
C THR A 87 1.68 8.17 -0.35
N GLY A 88 1.77 6.85 -0.39
CA GLY A 88 2.94 6.09 0.03
C GLY A 88 2.64 5.02 1.06
N GLU A 89 3.62 4.14 1.20
CA GLU A 89 3.69 3.07 2.19
C GLU A 89 5.14 2.85 2.65
N VAL A 90 5.35 1.99 3.64
CA VAL A 90 6.69 1.68 4.20
C VAL A 90 7.72 1.28 3.14
N ASN A 91 7.29 0.75 2.00
CA ASN A 91 8.20 0.36 0.91
C ASN A 91 8.98 1.51 0.30
N GLN A 92 8.59 2.77 0.49
CA GLN A 92 9.37 3.94 0.03
C GLN A 92 10.77 4.03 0.67
N PHE A 93 11.00 3.33 1.79
CA PHE A 93 12.30 3.23 2.46
C PHE A 93 13.09 1.98 2.07
N SER A 94 12.52 1.11 1.26
CA SER A 94 13.12 -0.15 0.81
C SER A 94 12.99 -0.29 -0.71
N GLU A 95 13.83 -1.11 -1.33
CA GLU A 95 13.75 -1.41 -2.76
C GLU A 95 12.66 -2.45 -3.09
N ARG A 96 11.65 -2.60 -2.25
CA ARG A 96 10.55 -3.54 -2.46
C ARG A 96 9.57 -2.99 -3.49
N GLN A 97 8.93 -3.91 -4.20
CA GLN A 97 7.92 -3.56 -5.19
C GLN A 97 6.69 -2.92 -4.53
N ILE A 98 6.16 -1.92 -5.21
CA ILE A 98 4.90 -1.26 -4.87
C ILE A 98 3.76 -2.21 -5.22
N MET A 99 2.75 -2.24 -4.35
CA MET A 99 1.68 -3.23 -4.41
C MET A 99 0.42 -2.75 -5.11
N VAL A 100 0.31 -1.45 -5.30
CA VAL A 100 -0.86 -0.77 -5.90
C VAL A 100 -0.39 0.24 -6.93
N SER A 101 -1.31 0.70 -7.77
CA SER A 101 -1.06 1.79 -8.72
C SER A 101 -1.72 3.08 -8.21
N ALA A 102 -1.27 4.24 -8.71
CA ALA A 102 -1.93 5.51 -8.43
C ALA A 102 -2.00 6.40 -9.67
N ARG A 103 -3.05 7.19 -9.74
CA ARG A 103 -3.28 8.20 -10.78
C ARG A 103 -3.94 9.44 -10.19
N ALA A 104 -3.85 10.56 -10.89
CA ALA A 104 -4.67 11.73 -10.62
C ALA A 104 -6.14 11.38 -10.88
N GLY A 105 -7.02 11.58 -9.89
CA GLY A 105 -8.45 11.29 -10.02
C GLY A 105 -9.19 12.38 -10.80
N VAL A 106 -8.76 13.61 -10.62
CA VAL A 106 -9.19 14.82 -11.33
C VAL A 106 -7.96 15.64 -11.68
N ASP A 107 -8.13 16.75 -12.42
CA ASP A 107 -7.06 17.72 -12.59
C ASP A 107 -6.59 18.17 -11.20
N SER A 108 -5.32 18.01 -10.93
CA SER A 108 -4.78 18.10 -9.58
C SER A 108 -3.48 18.90 -9.56
N ARG A 109 -3.26 19.58 -8.44
CA ARG A 109 -1.99 20.20 -8.11
C ARG A 109 -1.31 19.40 -7.02
N LEU A 110 -0.19 18.78 -7.35
CA LEU A 110 0.52 17.85 -6.48
C LEU A 110 1.90 18.40 -6.11
N LEU A 111 2.32 18.16 -4.88
CA LEU A 111 3.71 18.34 -4.47
C LEU A 111 4.42 16.98 -4.62
N ARG A 112 5.34 16.90 -5.56
CA ARG A 112 6.16 15.72 -5.83
C ARG A 112 7.46 15.79 -5.07
N MET A 113 7.78 14.74 -4.33
CA MET A 113 9.04 14.58 -3.60
C MET A 113 9.73 13.29 -4.02
N ASN A 114 10.94 13.40 -4.54
CA ASN A 114 11.77 12.22 -4.78
C ASN A 114 12.21 11.56 -3.44
N PRO A 115 12.69 10.30 -3.44
CA PRO A 115 13.04 9.60 -2.20
C PRO A 115 14.06 10.31 -1.32
N THR A 116 14.98 11.08 -1.91
CA THR A 116 15.98 11.84 -1.13
C THR A 116 15.35 13.04 -0.44
N ALA A 117 14.52 13.79 -1.15
CA ALA A 117 13.77 14.91 -0.61
C ALA A 117 12.79 14.44 0.48
N PHE A 118 12.11 13.32 0.26
CA PHE A 118 11.22 12.75 1.24
C PHE A 118 11.93 12.36 2.55
N ARG A 119 13.12 11.72 2.47
CA ARG A 119 13.93 11.43 3.67
C ARG A 119 14.36 12.71 4.40
N LYS A 120 14.76 13.75 3.66
CA LYS A 120 15.09 15.06 4.25
C LYS A 120 13.89 15.67 4.97
N MET A 121 12.70 15.55 4.39
CA MET A 121 11.46 16.04 4.99
C MET A 121 11.16 15.31 6.30
N ILE A 122 11.19 13.96 6.30
CA ILE A 122 10.96 13.15 7.51
C ILE A 122 11.89 13.53 8.67
N THR A 123 13.16 13.82 8.37
CA THR A 123 14.15 14.22 9.40
C THR A 123 14.05 15.69 9.78
N GLY A 124 13.68 16.55 8.84
CA GLY A 124 13.58 18.01 9.05
C GLY A 124 12.27 18.45 9.72
N GLU A 125 11.22 17.62 9.65
CA GLU A 125 9.89 17.89 10.19
C GLU A 125 9.42 16.68 11.03
N PRO A 126 9.96 16.49 12.25
CA PRO A 126 9.73 15.26 13.04
C PRO A 126 8.27 14.99 13.37
N ASP A 127 7.49 16.04 13.63
CA ASP A 127 6.04 15.96 13.92
C ASP A 127 5.25 15.44 12.70
N ILE A 128 5.53 15.95 11.51
CA ILE A 128 4.94 15.46 10.25
C ILE A 128 5.46 14.05 9.95
N GLY A 129 6.74 13.83 10.15
CA GLY A 129 7.38 12.53 9.97
C GLY A 129 6.73 11.42 10.79
N GLU A 130 6.39 11.70 12.06
CA GLU A 130 5.69 10.74 12.93
C GLU A 130 4.31 10.38 12.37
N ILE A 131 3.53 11.37 11.94
CA ILE A 131 2.20 11.16 11.34
C ILE A 131 2.31 10.28 10.09
N ILE A 132 3.23 10.61 9.19
CA ILE A 132 3.42 9.89 7.92
C ILE A 132 3.89 8.46 8.18
N MET A 133 4.88 8.25 9.05
CA MET A 133 5.39 6.92 9.36
C MET A 133 4.34 6.03 10.00
N ARG A 134 3.54 6.56 10.92
CA ARG A 134 2.41 5.87 11.51
C ARG A 134 1.39 5.45 10.45
N ALA A 135 1.02 6.36 9.55
CA ALA A 135 0.11 6.09 8.46
C ALA A 135 0.65 4.97 7.55
N PHE A 136 1.93 4.99 7.20
CA PHE A 136 2.56 3.98 6.37
C PHE A 136 2.53 2.58 7.00
N ILE A 137 2.84 2.50 8.30
CA ILE A 137 2.77 1.23 9.04
C ILE A 137 1.34 0.68 9.03
N LEU A 138 0.34 1.52 9.32
CA LEU A 138 -1.06 1.11 9.35
C LEU A 138 -1.58 0.70 7.97
N ARG A 139 -1.23 1.43 6.90
CA ARG A 139 -1.54 1.06 5.51
C ARG A 139 -0.95 -0.30 5.15
N ARG A 140 0.30 -0.53 5.52
CA ARG A 140 0.96 -1.82 5.28
C ARG A 140 0.25 -2.97 5.99
N VAL A 141 -0.10 -2.79 7.27
CA VAL A 141 -0.87 -3.78 8.03
C VAL A 141 -2.23 -4.04 7.37
N GLY A 142 -2.93 -3.00 6.93
CA GLY A 142 -4.20 -3.11 6.21
C GLY A 142 -4.08 -3.93 4.92
N LEU A 143 -3.07 -3.65 4.08
CA LEU A 143 -2.81 -4.40 2.85
C LEU A 143 -2.47 -5.87 3.14
N MET A 144 -1.73 -6.14 4.22
CA MET A 144 -1.44 -7.52 4.65
C MET A 144 -2.68 -8.28 5.11
N GLN A 145 -3.62 -7.60 5.79
CA GLN A 145 -4.85 -8.19 6.30
C GLN A 145 -5.90 -8.43 5.22
N SER A 146 -6.00 -7.50 4.26
CA SER A 146 -6.98 -7.60 3.17
C SER A 146 -6.62 -8.64 2.10
N GLY A 147 -5.43 -9.25 2.17
CA GLY A 147 -4.94 -10.18 1.16
C GLY A 147 -4.78 -9.55 -0.24
N GLN A 148 -4.87 -8.22 -0.31
CA GLN A 148 -4.74 -7.50 -1.57
C GLN A 148 -3.27 -7.31 -1.92
N GLY A 149 -2.91 -7.87 -3.05
CA GLY A 149 -1.57 -7.78 -3.60
C GLY A 149 -0.55 -8.61 -2.80
N GLY A 150 0.32 -9.29 -3.48
CA GLY A 150 1.37 -10.04 -2.83
C GLY A 150 1.52 -11.44 -3.38
N VAL A 151 2.04 -12.31 -2.56
CA VAL A 151 2.34 -13.69 -2.91
C VAL A 151 1.08 -14.54 -2.76
N ILE A 152 0.72 -15.26 -3.80
CA ILE A 152 -0.23 -16.36 -3.70
C ILE A 152 0.57 -17.60 -3.31
N LEU A 153 0.24 -18.16 -2.15
CA LEU A 153 0.83 -19.40 -1.66
C LEU A 153 -0.21 -20.50 -1.85
N LEU A 154 0.06 -21.40 -2.78
CA LEU A 154 -0.75 -22.59 -3.05
C LEU A 154 -0.10 -23.78 -2.37
N GLY A 155 -0.83 -24.51 -1.52
CA GLY A 155 -0.30 -25.71 -0.88
C GLY A 155 -1.11 -26.12 0.35
N SER A 156 -0.85 -27.34 0.83
CA SER A 156 -1.48 -27.84 2.07
C SER A 156 -1.06 -26.98 3.26
N SER A 157 -2.02 -26.57 4.08
CA SER A 157 -1.75 -25.81 5.32
C SER A 157 -0.95 -26.65 6.34
N HIS A 158 -0.94 -27.97 6.20
CA HIS A 158 -0.24 -28.92 7.05
C HIS A 158 1.18 -29.26 6.57
N ALA A 159 1.52 -28.87 5.33
CA ALA A 159 2.85 -29.14 4.78
C ALA A 159 3.93 -28.29 5.44
N ALA A 160 5.06 -28.92 5.75
CA ALA A 160 6.20 -28.24 6.38
C ALA A 160 6.77 -27.08 5.54
N ASP A 161 6.77 -27.23 4.22
CA ASP A 161 7.24 -26.20 3.30
C ASP A 161 6.27 -25.02 3.23
N THR A 162 4.96 -25.26 3.26
CA THR A 162 3.95 -24.19 3.37
C THR A 162 4.15 -23.39 4.66
N ALA A 163 4.37 -24.08 5.79
CA ALA A 163 4.62 -23.42 7.08
C ALA A 163 5.93 -22.59 7.05
N ARG A 164 6.97 -23.11 6.39
CA ARG A 164 8.26 -22.42 6.21
C ARG A 164 8.11 -21.16 5.37
N LEU A 165 7.44 -21.26 4.22
CA LEU A 165 7.18 -20.13 3.33
C LEU A 165 6.30 -19.07 4.00
N ARG A 166 5.23 -19.48 4.70
CA ARG A 166 4.42 -18.56 5.51
C ARG A 166 5.26 -17.80 6.52
N SER A 167 6.11 -18.50 7.27
CA SER A 167 6.98 -17.88 8.26
C SER A 167 7.98 -16.91 7.63
N PHE A 168 8.49 -17.22 6.45
CA PHE A 168 9.35 -16.33 5.67
C PHE A 168 8.59 -15.07 5.24
N LEU A 169 7.41 -15.22 4.65
CA LEU A 169 6.59 -14.10 4.18
C LEU A 169 6.19 -13.17 5.33
N ILE A 170 5.78 -13.74 6.48
CA ILE A 170 5.42 -12.98 7.68
C ILE A 170 6.63 -12.18 8.20
N ARG A 171 7.79 -12.82 8.36
CA ARG A 171 8.99 -12.15 8.87
C ARG A 171 9.51 -11.04 7.97
N ASN A 172 9.27 -11.18 6.67
CA ASN A 172 9.68 -10.17 5.68
C ASN A 172 8.55 -9.18 5.36
N ALA A 173 7.45 -9.18 6.10
CA ALA A 173 6.28 -8.33 5.88
C ALA A 173 5.77 -8.36 4.42
N TYR A 174 5.81 -9.53 3.78
CA TYR A 174 5.15 -9.76 2.50
C TYR A 174 3.69 -10.13 2.75
N PRO A 175 2.71 -9.40 2.21
CA PRO A 175 1.35 -9.86 2.17
C PRO A 175 1.27 -11.13 1.33
N TYR A 176 0.51 -12.08 1.83
CA TYR A 176 0.26 -13.32 1.08
C TYR A 176 -1.18 -13.79 1.31
N ARG A 177 -1.68 -14.52 0.36
CA ARG A 177 -2.93 -15.25 0.44
C ARG A 177 -2.61 -16.74 0.34
N LEU A 178 -3.02 -17.51 1.34
CA LEU A 178 -2.90 -18.97 1.31
C LEU A 178 -4.17 -19.56 0.73
N PHE A 179 -4.03 -20.33 -0.32
CA PHE A 179 -5.03 -21.23 -0.84
C PHE A 179 -4.65 -22.65 -0.41
N ASP A 180 -5.44 -23.21 0.49
CA ASP A 180 -5.20 -24.52 1.08
C ASP A 180 -5.70 -25.63 0.15
N THR A 181 -4.76 -26.37 -0.45
CA THR A 181 -5.10 -27.46 -1.38
C THR A 181 -5.82 -28.63 -0.72
N ASP A 182 -5.79 -28.75 0.60
CA ASP A 182 -6.51 -29.80 1.32
C ASP A 182 -7.99 -29.45 1.50
N ALA A 183 -8.28 -28.16 1.68
CA ALA A 183 -9.61 -27.67 2.04
C ALA A 183 -10.36 -27.01 0.87
N ASP A 184 -9.65 -26.52 -0.15
CA ASP A 184 -10.21 -25.71 -1.22
C ASP A 184 -10.03 -26.38 -2.60
N GLU A 185 -11.15 -26.69 -3.23
CA GLU A 185 -11.18 -27.33 -4.55
C GLU A 185 -10.73 -26.37 -5.67
N GLU A 186 -10.92 -25.06 -5.50
CA GLU A 186 -10.43 -24.05 -6.43
C GLU A 186 -8.89 -23.99 -6.38
N ALA A 187 -8.31 -24.09 -5.17
CA ALA A 187 -6.87 -24.18 -4.99
C ALA A 187 -6.28 -25.39 -5.70
N ARG A 188 -6.95 -26.55 -5.62
CA ARG A 188 -6.51 -27.76 -6.34
C ARG A 188 -6.53 -27.57 -7.85
N ARG A 189 -7.61 -27.00 -8.38
CA ARG A 189 -7.73 -26.69 -9.81
C ARG A 189 -6.65 -25.72 -10.29
N MET A 190 -6.28 -24.74 -9.46
CA MET A 190 -5.18 -23.82 -9.79
C MET A 190 -3.85 -24.58 -9.90
N VAL A 191 -3.53 -25.47 -8.94
CA VAL A 191 -2.28 -26.26 -8.97
C VAL A 191 -2.23 -27.15 -10.22
N GLU A 192 -3.33 -27.83 -10.55
CA GLU A 192 -3.44 -28.65 -11.76
C GLU A 192 -3.25 -27.82 -13.03
N GLY A 193 -3.82 -26.62 -13.08
CA GLY A 193 -3.67 -25.68 -14.21
C GLY A 193 -2.22 -25.25 -14.47
N PHE A 194 -1.39 -25.25 -13.45
CA PHE A 194 0.06 -25.00 -13.57
C PHE A 194 0.88 -26.26 -13.89
N GLY A 195 0.23 -27.42 -14.04
CA GLY A 195 0.92 -28.69 -14.30
C GLY A 195 1.73 -29.22 -13.11
N LEU A 196 1.42 -28.74 -11.92
CA LEU A 196 2.03 -29.19 -10.67
C LEU A 196 1.19 -30.31 -10.05
N GLN A 197 1.84 -31.23 -9.37
CA GLN A 197 1.12 -32.21 -8.54
C GLN A 197 0.91 -31.61 -7.15
N PRO A 198 -0.28 -31.81 -6.54
CA PRO A 198 -0.56 -31.35 -5.19
C PRO A 198 0.30 -32.02 -4.12
#